data_133b734e98ab06a0ca2268e819e68661
#
_entry.id   133b734e98ab06a0ca2268e819e68661
#
_cell.length_a   1.000
_cell.length_b   1.000
_cell.length_c   1.000
_cell.angle_alpha   90.00
_cell.angle_beta   90.00
_cell.angle_gamma   90.00
#
_symmetry.space_group_name_H-M   'P 1'
#
loop_
_entity.id
_entity.type
_entity.pdbx_description
1 polymer ?
#
loop_
_entity_poly.entity_id
_entity_poly.type
_entity_poly.pdbx_seq_one_letter_code
_entity_poly.pdbx_strand_id
1 'polypeptide(L)'
;MTNDNSLNFNVNLTSFQGPLDTLLDLAKSQKVNLENISITKLADQFYNFITKSKDLNLEIASEYLLMATWLAYLKSKLLLPESDEEEFKALEVAEQLKLQLKKLELIRLLSDQMLKRKRLGKDIFMRGVKGQIRSIYSSE
;
A
#
# COMPACT_ATOMS: atom_id res chain seq x y z
N MET A 1 -7.42 13.14 31.72
CA MET A 1 -6.59 13.42 30.53
C MET A 1 -6.52 12.17 29.67
N THR A 2 -7.46 12.01 28.81
CA THR A 2 -7.49 10.95 27.80
C THR A 2 -6.65 11.41 26.63
N ASN A 3 -5.47 10.82 26.48
CA ASN A 3 -4.69 10.93 25.27
C ASN A 3 -5.44 10.19 24.16
N ASP A 4 -6.35 10.91 23.51
CA ASP A 4 -6.89 10.53 22.22
C ASP A 4 -5.77 10.65 21.17
N ASN A 5 -4.86 9.67 21.15
CA ASN A 5 -4.15 9.32 19.95
C ASN A 5 -5.10 8.52 19.05
N SER A 6 -6.23 9.13 18.73
CA SER A 6 -7.00 8.75 17.57
C SER A 6 -6.09 9.01 16.38
N LEU A 7 -5.38 7.96 15.96
CA LEU A 7 -4.81 7.89 14.63
C LEU A 7 -5.97 8.19 13.67
N ASN A 8 -6.08 9.44 13.28
CA ASN A 8 -6.92 9.85 12.18
C ASN A 8 -6.38 9.14 10.93
N PHE A 9 -6.80 7.88 10.77
CA PHE A 9 -6.74 7.23 9.48
C PHE A 9 -7.76 7.95 8.59
N ASN A 10 -7.36 9.09 8.05
CA ASN A 10 -8.00 9.66 6.89
C ASN A 10 -7.77 8.66 5.76
N VAL A 11 -8.67 7.68 5.67
CA VAL A 11 -8.79 6.85 4.48
C VAL A 11 -9.26 7.81 3.39
N ASN A 12 -8.31 8.34 2.64
CA ASN A 12 -8.58 9.12 1.44
C ASN A 12 -9.22 8.16 0.44
N LEU A 13 -10.56 8.10 0.45
CA LEU A 13 -11.38 7.33 -0.50
C LEU A 13 -11.14 7.72 -1.97
N THR A 14 -10.41 8.79 -2.21
CA THR A 14 -10.06 9.26 -3.56
C THR A 14 -8.85 8.56 -4.18
N SER A 15 -8.01 7.92 -3.38
CA SER A 15 -6.98 7.02 -3.87
C SER A 15 -7.41 5.59 -3.55
N PHE A 16 -7.64 4.79 -4.58
CA PHE A 16 -8.01 3.38 -4.46
C PHE A 16 -6.85 2.63 -3.77
N GLN A 17 -6.92 2.57 -2.45
CA GLN A 17 -5.99 1.80 -1.65
C GLN A 17 -6.62 0.43 -1.39
N GLY A 18 -6.00 -0.61 -1.94
CA GLY A 18 -6.43 -1.99 -1.70
C GLY A 18 -6.11 -2.46 -0.28
N PRO A 19 -6.60 -3.65 0.11
CA PRO A 19 -6.33 -4.22 1.45
C PRO A 19 -4.84 -4.38 1.76
N LEU A 20 -4.00 -4.67 0.77
CA LEU A 20 -2.55 -4.77 0.95
C LEU A 20 -1.91 -3.43 1.35
N ASP A 21 -2.39 -2.33 0.81
CA ASP A 21 -1.92 -0.99 1.20
C ASP A 21 -2.23 -0.70 2.67
N THR A 22 -3.43 -1.06 3.10
CA THR A 22 -3.84 -0.94 4.51
C THR A 22 -3.00 -1.83 5.41
N LEU A 23 -2.72 -3.07 5.00
CA LEU A 23 -1.82 -3.96 5.72
C LEU A 23 -0.42 -3.38 5.85
N LEU A 24 0.11 -2.76 4.81
CA LEU A 24 1.42 -2.12 4.85
C LEU A 24 1.45 -0.97 5.86
N ASP A 25 0.42 -0.12 5.88
CA ASP A 25 0.33 0.99 6.82
C ASP A 25 0.21 0.49 8.28
N LEU A 26 -0.56 -0.56 8.51
CA LEU A 26 -0.67 -1.21 9.82
C LEU A 26 0.65 -1.88 10.23
N ALA A 27 1.35 -2.54 9.31
CA ALA A 27 2.65 -3.15 9.56
C ALA A 27 3.69 -2.10 9.95
N LYS A 28 3.71 -0.96 9.28
CA LYS A 28 4.57 0.18 9.63
C LYS A 28 4.28 0.75 11.01
N SER A 29 3.03 0.70 11.45
CA SER A 29 2.65 1.17 12.79
C SER A 29 3.25 0.34 13.93
N GLN A 30 3.71 -0.88 13.64
CA GLN A 30 4.43 -1.71 14.61
C GLN A 30 5.85 -1.20 14.93
N LYS A 31 6.36 -0.22 14.17
CA LYS A 31 7.68 0.40 14.34
C LYS A 31 8.86 -0.59 14.30
N VAL A 32 8.70 -1.68 13.55
CA VAL A 32 9.71 -2.72 13.34
C VAL A 32 9.97 -2.83 11.84
N ASN A 33 11.11 -3.39 11.46
CA ASN A 33 11.36 -3.70 10.05
C ASN A 33 10.32 -4.70 9.54
N LEU A 34 9.90 -4.57 8.27
CA LEU A 34 8.90 -5.45 7.66
C LEU A 34 9.28 -6.94 7.72
N GLU A 35 10.57 -7.25 7.79
CA GLU A 35 11.06 -8.62 7.96
C GLU A 35 10.75 -9.21 9.33
N ASN A 36 10.60 -8.37 10.34
CA ASN A 36 10.41 -8.76 11.75
C ASN A 36 9.00 -8.50 12.26
N ILE A 37 8.06 -8.15 11.39
CA ILE A 37 6.67 -7.91 11.80
C ILE A 37 6.00 -9.20 12.28
N SER A 38 5.13 -9.06 13.28
CA SER A 38 4.28 -10.16 13.73
C SER A 38 3.01 -10.24 12.88
N ILE A 39 2.85 -11.35 12.17
CA ILE A 39 1.65 -11.59 11.34
C ILE A 39 0.39 -11.76 12.18
N THR A 40 0.50 -12.39 13.34
CA THR A 40 -0.63 -12.54 14.27
C THR A 40 -1.13 -11.20 14.78
N LYS A 41 -0.21 -10.32 15.14
CA LYS A 41 -0.52 -8.94 15.55
C LYS A 41 -1.09 -8.12 14.39
N LEU A 42 -0.56 -8.30 13.18
CA LEU A 42 -1.06 -7.66 11.97
C LEU A 42 -2.51 -8.08 11.67
N ALA A 43 -2.83 -9.36 11.82
CA ALA A 43 -4.19 -9.87 11.65
C ALA A 43 -5.17 -9.23 12.65
N ASP A 44 -4.78 -9.08 13.91
CA ASP A 44 -5.59 -8.40 14.93
C ASP A 44 -5.78 -6.91 14.61
N GLN A 45 -4.74 -6.23 14.18
CA GLN A 45 -4.81 -4.83 13.78
C GLN A 45 -5.74 -4.64 12.58
N PHE A 46 -5.67 -5.53 11.60
CA PHE A 46 -6.53 -5.47 10.43
C PHE A 46 -8.00 -5.73 10.77
N TYR A 47 -8.28 -6.70 11.63
CA TYR A 47 -9.63 -6.96 12.13
C TYR A 47 -10.20 -5.74 12.87
N ASN A 48 -9.42 -5.14 13.77
CA ASN A 48 -9.82 -3.92 14.48
C ASN A 48 -10.06 -2.73 13.53
N PHE A 49 -9.26 -2.62 12.47
CA PHE A 49 -9.46 -1.61 11.44
C PHE A 49 -10.82 -1.79 10.74
N ILE A 50 -11.17 -2.99 10.35
CA ILE A 50 -12.45 -3.29 9.68
C ILE A 50 -13.63 -3.03 10.60
N THR A 51 -13.58 -3.44 11.86
CA THR A 51 -14.65 -3.22 12.82
C THR A 51 -14.91 -1.75 13.12
N LYS A 52 -13.87 -0.92 13.03
CA LYS A 52 -14.00 0.54 13.18
C LYS A 52 -14.50 1.24 11.91
N SER A 53 -14.28 0.65 10.76
CA SER A 53 -14.60 1.24 9.44
C SER A 53 -15.95 0.77 8.90
N LYS A 54 -17.01 0.92 9.71
CA LYS A 54 -18.37 0.47 9.32
C LYS A 54 -18.98 1.20 8.11
N ASP A 55 -18.40 2.32 7.71
CA ASP A 55 -18.91 3.18 6.64
C ASP A 55 -18.22 2.94 5.27
N LEU A 56 -17.53 1.80 5.13
CA LEU A 56 -16.91 1.43 3.87
C LEU A 56 -17.97 1.08 2.80
N ASN A 57 -17.71 1.50 1.56
CA ASN A 57 -18.50 1.10 0.42
C ASN A 57 -18.54 -0.45 0.33
N LEU A 58 -19.70 -1.02 -0.01
CA LEU A 58 -19.95 -2.46 0.00
C LEU A 58 -18.93 -3.27 -0.84
N GLU A 59 -18.50 -2.73 -1.95
CA GLU A 59 -17.49 -3.33 -2.84
C GLU A 59 -16.11 -3.41 -2.16
N ILE A 60 -15.68 -2.30 -1.59
CA ILE A 60 -14.42 -2.22 -0.82
C ILE A 60 -14.52 -3.11 0.42
N ALA A 61 -15.68 -3.13 1.10
CA ALA A 61 -15.91 -3.95 2.28
C ALA A 61 -15.75 -5.45 1.99
N SER A 62 -16.18 -5.93 0.81
CA SER A 62 -16.06 -7.35 0.46
C SER A 62 -14.59 -7.78 0.28
N GLU A 63 -13.76 -6.99 -0.34
CA GLU A 63 -12.32 -7.25 -0.48
C GLU A 63 -11.61 -7.26 0.88
N TYR A 64 -11.95 -6.31 1.75
CA TYR A 64 -11.41 -6.24 3.10
C TYR A 64 -11.85 -7.41 3.96
N LEU A 65 -13.12 -7.83 3.85
CA LEU A 65 -13.63 -9.00 4.56
C LEU A 65 -12.96 -10.30 4.09
N LEU A 66 -12.72 -10.45 2.80
CA LEU A 66 -11.98 -11.59 2.25
C LEU A 66 -10.57 -11.66 2.81
N MET A 67 -9.86 -10.52 2.83
CA MET A 67 -8.52 -10.43 3.41
C MET A 67 -8.54 -10.72 4.91
N ALA A 68 -9.52 -10.21 5.66
CA ALA A 68 -9.67 -10.49 7.09
C ALA A 68 -9.88 -11.98 7.36
N THR A 69 -10.69 -12.64 6.57
CA THR A 69 -10.94 -14.08 6.68
C THR A 69 -9.66 -14.88 6.42
N TRP A 70 -8.93 -14.51 5.39
CA TRP A 70 -7.65 -15.15 5.07
C TRP A 70 -6.61 -14.97 6.18
N LEU A 71 -6.48 -13.75 6.72
CA LEU A 71 -5.58 -13.46 7.84
C LEU A 71 -6.00 -14.20 9.12
N ALA A 72 -7.28 -14.31 9.40
CA ALA A 72 -7.78 -15.08 10.53
C ALA A 72 -7.43 -16.57 10.41
N TYR A 73 -7.58 -17.14 9.21
CA TYR A 73 -7.18 -18.50 8.91
C TYR A 73 -5.66 -18.69 9.08
N LEU A 74 -4.86 -17.81 8.54
CA LEU A 74 -3.40 -17.85 8.66
C LEU A 74 -2.96 -17.75 10.13
N LYS A 75 -3.55 -16.82 10.89
CA LYS A 75 -3.31 -16.69 12.32
C LYS A 75 -3.63 -17.98 13.07
N SER A 76 -4.77 -18.60 12.78
CA SER A 76 -5.17 -19.87 13.40
C SER A 76 -4.13 -20.97 13.14
N LYS A 77 -3.67 -21.10 11.91
CA LYS A 77 -2.66 -22.10 11.54
C LYS A 77 -1.29 -21.83 12.14
N LEU A 78 -0.92 -20.57 12.33
CA LEU A 78 0.34 -20.19 12.99
C LEU A 78 0.33 -20.46 14.50
N LEU A 79 -0.82 -20.28 15.15
CA LEU A 79 -0.95 -20.46 16.61
C LEU A 79 -1.24 -21.91 17.02
N LEU A 80 -2.02 -22.64 16.22
CA LEU A 80 -2.51 -24.00 16.50
C LEU A 80 -2.35 -24.89 15.26
N PRO A 81 -1.12 -25.21 14.86
CA PRO A 81 -0.90 -26.14 13.75
C PRO A 81 -1.36 -27.56 14.14
N GLU A 82 -2.04 -28.23 13.22
CA GLU A 82 -2.48 -29.61 13.41
C GLU A 82 -1.35 -30.62 13.18
N SER A 83 -0.33 -30.23 12.40
CA SER A 83 0.84 -31.03 12.09
C SER A 83 2.06 -30.14 11.81
N ASP A 84 3.25 -30.70 11.89
CA ASP A 84 4.51 -30.00 11.57
C ASP A 84 4.53 -29.51 10.12
N GLU A 85 3.90 -30.26 9.22
CA GLU A 85 3.78 -29.86 7.81
C GLU A 85 2.90 -28.63 7.63
N GLU A 86 1.78 -28.54 8.37
CA GLU A 86 0.92 -27.36 8.34
C GLU A 86 1.59 -26.13 8.96
N GLU A 87 2.35 -26.33 10.04
CA GLU A 87 3.16 -25.26 10.64
C GLU A 87 4.17 -24.70 9.63
N PHE A 88 4.89 -25.58 8.94
CA PHE A 88 5.84 -25.16 7.91
C PHE A 88 5.18 -24.39 6.77
N LYS A 89 4.06 -24.88 6.26
CA LYS A 89 3.29 -24.19 5.21
C LYS A 89 2.76 -22.83 5.68
N ALA A 90 2.28 -22.72 6.90
CA ALA A 90 1.82 -21.46 7.48
C ALA A 90 2.95 -20.45 7.62
N LEU A 91 4.13 -20.87 8.06
CA LEU A 91 5.31 -20.03 8.15
C LEU A 91 5.76 -19.55 6.76
N GLU A 92 5.76 -20.42 5.77
CA GLU A 92 6.10 -20.06 4.38
C GLU A 92 5.14 -18.99 3.84
N VAL A 93 3.84 -19.16 4.04
CA VAL A 93 2.83 -18.18 3.61
C VAL A 93 3.00 -16.84 4.35
N ALA A 94 3.32 -16.87 5.64
CA ALA A 94 3.62 -15.66 6.41
C ALA A 94 4.84 -14.92 5.85
N GLU A 95 5.91 -15.62 5.50
CA GLU A 95 7.10 -15.02 4.88
C GLU A 95 6.80 -14.45 3.49
N GLN A 96 5.98 -15.12 2.70
CA GLN A 96 5.54 -14.62 1.40
C GLN A 96 4.74 -13.32 1.56
N LEU A 97 3.87 -13.22 2.55
CA LEU A 97 3.12 -11.99 2.85
C LEU A 97 4.07 -10.84 3.21
N LYS A 98 5.04 -11.08 4.07
CA LYS A 98 6.06 -10.08 4.42
C LYS A 98 6.83 -9.60 3.19
N LEU A 99 7.19 -10.53 2.30
CA LEU A 99 7.88 -10.20 1.05
C LEU A 99 7.00 -9.34 0.12
N GLN A 100 5.71 -9.64 0.02
CA GLN A 100 4.77 -8.83 -0.76
C GLN A 100 4.64 -7.41 -0.20
N LEU A 101 4.56 -7.27 1.12
CA LEU A 101 4.51 -5.95 1.78
C LEU A 101 5.81 -5.15 1.53
N LYS A 102 6.96 -5.81 1.59
CA LYS A 102 8.25 -5.19 1.28
C LYS A 102 8.35 -4.73 -0.17
N LYS A 103 7.87 -5.55 -1.11
CA LYS A 103 7.79 -5.17 -2.53
C LYS A 103 6.88 -3.96 -2.74
N LEU A 104 5.73 -3.92 -2.10
CA LEU A 104 4.80 -2.80 -2.19
C LEU A 104 5.41 -1.51 -1.63
N GLU A 105 6.11 -1.58 -0.52
CA GLU A 105 6.85 -0.44 0.04
C GLU A 105 7.90 0.10 -0.94
N LEU A 106 8.68 -0.78 -1.56
CA LEU A 106 9.67 -0.40 -2.56
C LEU A 106 9.03 0.25 -3.79
N ILE A 107 7.91 -0.30 -4.27
CA ILE A 107 7.17 0.28 -5.40
C ILE A 107 6.66 1.67 -5.07
N ARG A 108 6.11 1.90 -3.87
CA ARG A 108 5.67 3.22 -3.42
C ARG A 108 6.83 4.22 -3.39
N LEU A 109 7.95 3.82 -2.81
CA LEU A 109 9.14 4.66 -2.71
C LEU A 109 9.71 5.03 -4.09
N LEU A 110 9.77 4.07 -5.00
CA LEU A 110 10.21 4.30 -6.38
C LEU A 110 9.23 5.18 -7.15
N SER A 111 7.92 5.00 -6.96
CA SER A 111 6.89 5.85 -7.56
C SER A 111 7.03 7.31 -7.10
N ASP A 112 7.25 7.54 -5.82
CA ASP A 112 7.47 8.88 -5.28
C ASP A 112 8.73 9.52 -5.87
N GLN A 113 9.82 8.76 -6.02
CA GLN A 113 11.02 9.24 -6.67
C GLN A 113 10.80 9.58 -8.15
N MET A 114 10.04 8.75 -8.87
CA MET A 114 9.69 9.03 -10.27
C MET A 114 8.83 10.29 -10.41
N LEU A 115 7.86 10.48 -9.52
CA LEU A 115 6.98 11.67 -9.52
C LEU A 115 7.72 12.96 -9.18
N LYS A 116 8.83 12.89 -8.46
CA LYS A 116 9.70 14.03 -8.17
C LYS A 116 10.59 14.42 -9.34
N ARG A 117 10.75 13.56 -10.35
CA ARG A 117 11.52 13.90 -11.55
C ARG A 117 10.79 14.93 -12.39
N LYS A 118 11.60 15.74 -13.08
CA LYS A 118 11.07 16.71 -14.04
C LYS A 118 10.28 16.01 -15.14
N ARG A 119 9.05 16.47 -15.36
CA ARG A 119 8.11 15.88 -16.31
C ARG A 119 8.06 16.67 -17.61
N LEU A 120 8.07 15.94 -18.73
CA LEU A 120 7.87 16.55 -20.05
C LEU A 120 6.46 17.14 -20.14
N GLY A 121 6.37 18.37 -20.62
CA GLY A 121 5.11 19.10 -20.73
C GLY A 121 4.66 19.84 -19.48
N LYS A 122 5.33 19.62 -18.33
CA LYS A 122 5.07 20.33 -17.07
C LYS A 122 6.29 21.11 -16.58
N ASP A 123 7.42 20.43 -16.44
CA ASP A 123 8.67 21.02 -15.94
C ASP A 123 9.70 21.20 -17.04
N ILE A 124 9.63 20.41 -18.09
CA ILE A 124 10.51 20.43 -19.26
C ILE A 124 9.62 20.46 -20.50
N PHE A 125 9.95 21.36 -21.43
CA PHE A 125 9.24 21.46 -22.69
C PHE A 125 10.18 21.14 -23.85
N MET A 126 9.68 20.41 -24.84
CA MET A 126 10.44 20.17 -26.07
C MET A 126 10.55 21.48 -26.84
N ARG A 127 11.68 21.70 -27.47
CA ARG A 127 11.83 22.79 -28.42
C ARG A 127 10.89 22.52 -29.60
N GLY A 128 9.96 23.45 -29.84
CA GLY A 128 9.06 23.38 -31.01
C GLY A 128 9.82 23.35 -32.34
N VAL A 129 9.13 23.07 -33.41
CA VAL A 129 9.68 23.10 -34.78
C VAL A 129 10.33 24.46 -34.99
N LYS A 130 11.55 24.47 -35.53
CA LYS A 130 12.22 25.72 -35.93
C LYS A 130 11.27 26.49 -36.84
N GLY A 131 10.79 27.64 -36.37
CA GLY A 131 10.03 28.53 -37.23
C GLY A 131 10.82 28.79 -38.48
N GLN A 132 10.20 28.65 -39.64
CA GLN A 132 10.82 29.05 -40.89
C GLN A 132 11.17 30.55 -40.78
N ILE A 133 12.44 30.88 -40.98
CA ILE A 133 12.86 32.26 -41.08
C ILE A 133 12.25 32.79 -42.37
N ARG A 134 11.25 33.61 -42.26
CA ARG A 134 10.65 34.31 -43.40
C ARG A 134 11.59 35.51 -43.67
N SER A 135 12.41 35.40 -44.71
CA SER A 135 13.14 36.52 -45.19
C SER A 135 12.18 37.49 -45.90
N ILE A 136 11.97 38.65 -45.33
CA ILE A 136 11.24 39.73 -45.97
C ILE A 136 12.23 40.48 -46.82
N TYR A 137 12.15 40.26 -48.14
CA TYR A 137 12.89 41.12 -49.07
C TYR A 137 12.06 42.41 -49.22
N SER A 138 12.63 43.50 -48.76
CA SER A 138 12.15 44.85 -49.09
C SER A 138 12.52 45.11 -50.54
N SER A 139 11.54 45.21 -51.44
CA SER A 139 11.73 45.75 -52.79
C SER A 139 11.66 47.26 -52.71
N GLU A 140 12.77 47.88 -52.80
CA GLU A 140 12.81 49.30 -53.14
C GLU A 140 12.47 49.48 -54.59
#